data_e4aa74dd0fbf62f2773fe1467ed1a16e
#
_entry.id   e4aa74dd0fbf62f2773fe1467ed1a16e
#
_cell.length_a   1.000
_cell.length_b   1.000
_cell.length_c   1.000
_cell.angle_alpha   90.00
_cell.angle_beta   90.00
_cell.angle_gamma   90.00
#
_symmetry.space_group_name_H-M   'P 1'
#
loop_
_entity.id
_entity.type
_entity.pdbx_description
1 polymer ?
#
loop_
_entity_poly.entity_id
_entity_poly.type
_entity_poly.pdbx_seq_one_letter_code
_entity_poly.pdbx_strand_id
1 'polypeptide(L)'
;EIAQCLVGSEMCIRDRYWRTMFAFENWHSALEMKLYLKRYIHHIGGLPDFTALRFTRYNQYESIILPMVTYLKDHGVDFQYETKVTDVQFRIEGGKKQASSVTVDHKGESRTIDLTENDLLFITNGGCVESCTIGAQDKAAGFDPTIKPGNGWDLWKKIAAQDPSFGHPEKFCSQPELSNWESATITTLDDKIPQYIKKICKRDPFSGHTVTGGIVTVKDSSWLLSWTLNRQQQFRDQPKNQLCVWVYGLFSDKPGDYVKKPMRDCTGREICMEWLYHIGVPEDQIAELAEHSANTVPVMMPYIDAFFMPRAMGDRPDVVPEGAVNFAFLGQFAETARDTIFTTEYSMRTGMEAVYTLLNIDRGVPEVWGSTYDVRSLIDATVKLRDGKKITDMDLPFIQRVALKEVLKKIEGTDLEKFLKEYHAI
;
A
#
# COMPACT_ATOMS: atom_id res chain seq x y z
N GLU A 1 15.70 20.54 -13.72
CA GLU A 1 15.13 21.88 -13.40
C GLU A 1 13.92 21.81 -12.47
N ILE A 2 13.03 20.81 -12.60
CA ILE A 2 11.93 20.58 -11.63
C ILE A 2 12.49 20.20 -10.24
N ALA A 3 13.62 19.50 -10.16
CA ALA A 3 14.25 19.14 -8.90
C ALA A 3 14.83 20.34 -8.12
N GLN A 4 15.29 21.38 -8.80
CA GLN A 4 15.85 22.58 -8.14
C GLN A 4 14.79 23.54 -7.55
N CYS A 5 13.57 23.54 -8.07
CA CYS A 5 12.45 24.25 -7.46
C CYS A 5 11.92 23.58 -6.17
N LEU A 6 12.36 22.35 -5.87
CA LEU A 6 11.87 21.52 -4.79
C LEU A 6 12.72 21.54 -3.53
N VAL A 7 13.85 22.28 -3.47
CA VAL A 7 14.80 22.21 -2.34
C VAL A 7 14.18 22.58 -0.98
N GLY A 8 13.19 23.44 -0.94
CA GLY A 8 12.39 23.69 0.27
C GLY A 8 11.22 22.74 0.46
N SER A 9 10.76 22.08 -0.60
CA SER A 9 9.63 21.14 -0.61
C SER A 9 10.08 19.67 -0.59
N GLU A 10 11.36 19.35 -0.84
CA GLU A 10 11.89 17.99 -0.75
C GLU A 10 11.63 17.37 0.63
N MET A 11 11.82 18.14 1.70
CA MET A 11 11.52 17.71 3.06
C MET A 11 10.02 17.45 3.26
N CYS A 12 9.14 18.26 2.67
CA CYS A 12 7.70 18.08 2.82
C CYS A 12 7.16 16.92 2.00
N ILE A 13 7.59 16.76 0.74
CA ILE A 13 7.14 15.66 -0.12
C ILE A 13 7.73 14.34 0.35
N ARG A 14 9.05 14.29 0.58
CA ARG A 14 9.74 13.08 1.02
C ARG A 14 9.31 12.63 2.40
N ASP A 15 9.33 13.54 3.39
CA ASP A 15 9.15 13.18 4.79
C ASP A 15 7.68 13.13 5.22
N ARG A 16 6.76 13.88 4.57
CA ARG A 16 5.34 13.88 4.92
C ARG A 16 4.51 12.91 4.08
N TYR A 17 4.78 12.77 2.79
CA TYR A 17 3.95 11.95 1.90
C TYR A 17 4.64 10.64 1.54
N TRP A 18 5.92 10.74 1.20
CA TRP A 18 6.63 9.63 0.61
C TRP A 18 6.97 8.55 1.63
N ARG A 19 7.68 8.93 2.68
CA ARG A 19 8.08 7.98 3.72
C ARG A 19 6.97 7.64 4.70
N THR A 20 6.12 8.60 5.05
CA THR A 20 5.14 8.41 6.12
C THR A 20 3.83 7.84 5.62
N MET A 21 3.25 8.42 4.55
CA MET A 21 1.94 8.01 4.04
C MET A 21 2.00 6.74 3.20
N PHE A 22 3.02 6.62 2.34
CA PHE A 22 3.15 5.51 1.42
C PHE A 22 4.26 4.52 1.79
N ALA A 23 4.98 4.74 2.89
CA ALA A 23 6.10 3.92 3.33
C ALA A 23 7.22 3.74 2.29
N PHE A 24 7.44 4.74 1.42
CA PHE A 24 8.49 4.70 0.41
C PHE A 24 9.86 4.98 0.97
N GLU A 25 10.84 4.25 0.51
CA GLU A 25 12.26 4.47 0.74
C GLU A 25 12.97 5.06 -0.49
N ASN A 26 14.20 5.54 -0.32
CA ASN A 26 14.95 6.22 -1.37
C ASN A 26 15.34 5.30 -2.54
N TRP A 27 15.35 4.00 -2.34
CA TRP A 27 15.70 2.99 -3.33
C TRP A 27 14.49 2.47 -4.13
N HIS A 28 13.27 2.80 -3.71
CA HIS A 28 12.05 2.38 -4.37
C HIS A 28 11.94 2.90 -5.81
N SER A 29 11.12 2.24 -6.60
CA SER A 29 10.91 2.50 -8.02
C SER A 29 10.50 3.93 -8.33
N ALA A 30 11.30 4.65 -9.11
CA ALA A 30 10.92 5.97 -9.64
C ALA A 30 9.69 5.92 -10.56
N LEU A 31 9.46 4.78 -11.21
CA LEU A 31 8.26 4.56 -12.02
C LEU A 31 7.01 4.53 -11.14
N GLU A 32 7.04 3.78 -10.03
CA GLU A 32 5.94 3.76 -9.07
C GLU A 32 5.70 5.15 -8.46
N MET A 33 6.75 5.85 -8.07
CA MET A 33 6.66 7.23 -7.61
C MET A 33 5.90 8.12 -8.60
N LYS A 34 6.26 8.03 -9.88
CA LYS A 34 5.58 8.79 -10.94
C LYS A 34 4.08 8.43 -11.04
N LEU A 35 3.75 7.15 -10.94
CA LEU A 35 2.36 6.67 -10.99
C LEU A 35 1.56 7.17 -9.77
N TYR A 36 2.14 7.11 -8.58
CA TYR A 36 1.52 7.63 -7.36
C TYR A 36 1.27 9.14 -7.44
N LEU A 37 2.23 9.92 -7.88
CA LEU A 37 2.06 11.36 -8.08
C LEU A 37 0.93 11.63 -9.06
N LYS A 38 0.89 10.92 -10.19
CA LYS A 38 -0.19 11.06 -11.17
C LYS A 38 -1.57 10.70 -10.58
N ARG A 39 -1.62 9.66 -9.75
CA ARG A 39 -2.86 9.15 -9.17
C ARG A 39 -3.40 10.01 -8.05
N TYR A 40 -2.53 10.61 -7.24
CA TYR A 40 -2.90 11.24 -5.99
C TYR A 40 -2.64 12.73 -5.89
N ILE A 41 -2.09 13.38 -6.92
CA ILE A 41 -1.71 14.80 -6.83
C ILE A 41 -2.89 15.72 -6.47
N HIS A 42 -4.07 15.42 -6.94
CA HIS A 42 -5.29 16.18 -6.63
C HIS A 42 -5.82 15.91 -5.21
N HIS A 43 -5.32 14.88 -4.55
CA HIS A 43 -5.68 14.52 -3.18
C HIS A 43 -4.64 14.93 -2.14
N ILE A 44 -3.53 15.56 -2.54
CA ILE A 44 -2.40 15.88 -1.65
C ILE A 44 -2.86 16.59 -0.37
N GLY A 45 -3.80 17.52 -0.46
CA GLY A 45 -4.30 18.23 0.71
C GLY A 45 -5.03 17.38 1.74
N GLY A 46 -5.63 16.28 1.33
CA GLY A 46 -6.43 15.40 2.19
C GLY A 46 -5.79 14.04 2.49
N LEU A 47 -4.56 13.79 2.04
CA LEU A 47 -3.83 12.56 2.37
C LEU A 47 -3.31 12.55 3.82
N PRO A 48 -2.74 13.64 4.37
CA PRO A 48 -2.15 13.60 5.70
C PRO A 48 -3.14 13.36 6.83
N ASP A 49 -4.41 13.71 6.64
CA ASP A 49 -5.48 13.58 7.64
C ASP A 49 -6.54 12.54 7.23
N PHE A 50 -6.27 11.78 6.16
CA PHE A 50 -7.15 10.78 5.57
C PHE A 50 -8.49 11.29 5.03
N THR A 51 -8.69 12.59 4.88
CA THR A 51 -9.95 13.14 4.33
C THR A 51 -10.14 12.82 2.86
N ALA A 52 -9.04 12.58 2.12
CA ALA A 52 -9.06 12.14 0.73
C ALA A 52 -9.34 10.64 0.55
N LEU A 53 -9.24 9.83 1.60
CA LEU A 53 -9.41 8.39 1.56
C LEU A 53 -10.76 7.96 2.12
N ARG A 54 -11.23 6.80 1.69
CA ARG A 54 -12.45 6.17 2.20
C ARG A 54 -12.10 4.87 2.90
N PHE A 55 -12.72 4.66 4.03
CA PHE A 55 -12.54 3.46 4.85
C PHE A 55 -13.87 2.76 5.03
N THR A 56 -13.82 1.43 5.08
CA THR A 56 -14.98 0.60 5.40
C THR A 56 -15.42 0.80 6.86
N ARG A 57 -16.65 0.40 7.18
CA ARG A 57 -17.18 0.53 8.56
C ARG A 57 -16.42 -0.31 9.56
N TYR A 58 -16.11 -1.55 9.18
CA TYR A 58 -15.27 -2.50 9.88
C TYR A 58 -14.04 -2.79 9.01
N ASN A 59 -13.22 -3.76 9.38
CA ASN A 59 -12.12 -4.22 8.53
C ASN A 59 -12.61 -4.66 7.14
N GLN A 60 -11.69 -4.74 6.18
CA GLN A 60 -12.06 -5.03 4.79
C GLN A 60 -12.65 -6.44 4.62
N TYR A 61 -12.19 -7.41 5.43
CA TYR A 61 -12.72 -8.76 5.36
C TYR A 61 -14.22 -8.80 5.68
N GLU A 62 -14.62 -8.24 6.82
CA GLU A 62 -16.03 -8.23 7.23
C GLU A 62 -16.92 -7.30 6.41
N SER A 63 -16.34 -6.23 5.86
CA SER A 63 -17.11 -5.20 5.15
C SER A 63 -17.22 -5.42 3.65
N ILE A 64 -16.24 -6.10 3.04
CA ILE A 64 -16.17 -6.29 1.58
C ILE A 64 -16.06 -7.77 1.25
N ILE A 65 -15.03 -8.47 1.74
CA ILE A 65 -14.68 -9.81 1.28
C ILE A 65 -15.75 -10.83 1.66
N LEU A 66 -16.14 -10.86 2.93
CA LEU A 66 -17.14 -11.82 3.42
C LEU A 66 -18.49 -11.66 2.72
N PRO A 67 -19.09 -10.45 2.55
CA PRO A 67 -20.29 -10.27 1.78
C PRO A 67 -20.16 -10.72 0.31
N MET A 68 -19.02 -10.43 -0.35
CA MET A 68 -18.78 -10.85 -1.72
C MET A 68 -18.68 -12.37 -1.83
N VAL A 69 -17.92 -13.02 -0.95
CA VAL A 69 -17.80 -14.48 -0.93
C VAL A 69 -19.15 -15.15 -0.69
N THR A 70 -19.95 -14.61 0.25
CA THR A 70 -21.30 -15.11 0.50
C THR A 70 -22.17 -15.00 -0.74
N TYR A 71 -22.22 -13.83 -1.37
CA TYR A 71 -22.97 -13.61 -2.61
C TYR A 71 -22.56 -14.58 -3.72
N LEU A 72 -21.26 -14.76 -3.93
CA LEU A 72 -20.72 -15.63 -4.98
C LEU A 72 -21.08 -17.11 -4.71
N LYS A 73 -21.00 -17.57 -3.46
CA LYS A 73 -21.44 -18.93 -3.08
C LYS A 73 -22.92 -19.16 -3.36
N ASP A 74 -23.76 -18.17 -3.01
CA ASP A 74 -25.21 -18.22 -3.25
C ASP A 74 -25.55 -18.24 -4.76
N HIS A 75 -24.59 -17.83 -5.61
CA HIS A 75 -24.71 -17.85 -7.08
C HIS A 75 -23.90 -19.00 -7.73
N GLY A 76 -23.53 -20.02 -6.98
CA GLY A 76 -22.96 -21.26 -7.50
C GLY A 76 -21.45 -21.22 -7.76
N VAL A 77 -20.73 -20.20 -7.26
CA VAL A 77 -19.26 -20.20 -7.34
C VAL A 77 -18.68 -21.17 -6.33
N ASP A 78 -17.87 -22.10 -6.81
CA ASP A 78 -17.16 -23.08 -5.98
C ASP A 78 -15.83 -22.49 -5.48
N PHE A 79 -15.65 -22.47 -4.15
CA PHE A 79 -14.43 -22.02 -3.48
C PHE A 79 -13.66 -23.23 -2.97
N GLN A 80 -12.60 -23.61 -3.68
CA GLN A 80 -11.74 -24.73 -3.30
C GLN A 80 -10.61 -24.27 -2.39
N TYR A 81 -10.86 -24.24 -1.09
CA TYR A 81 -9.85 -23.95 -0.07
C TYR A 81 -8.86 -25.11 0.08
N GLU A 82 -7.71 -24.84 0.74
CA GLU A 82 -6.62 -25.82 0.94
C GLU A 82 -6.12 -26.43 -0.38
N THR A 83 -6.26 -25.66 -1.48
CA THR A 83 -5.86 -26.05 -2.82
C THR A 83 -4.83 -25.08 -3.35
N LYS A 84 -3.62 -25.55 -3.63
CA LYS A 84 -2.52 -24.76 -4.20
C LYS A 84 -2.45 -25.00 -5.70
N VAL A 85 -2.36 -23.92 -6.47
CA VAL A 85 -1.95 -23.99 -7.86
C VAL A 85 -0.42 -24.09 -7.89
N THR A 86 0.09 -25.19 -8.40
CA THR A 86 1.56 -25.47 -8.42
C THR A 86 2.18 -25.24 -9.77
N ASP A 87 1.38 -25.23 -10.84
CA ASP A 87 1.83 -24.97 -12.21
C ASP A 87 0.67 -24.56 -13.12
N VAL A 88 1.00 -23.78 -14.16
CA VAL A 88 0.11 -23.43 -15.28
C VAL A 88 0.89 -23.59 -16.58
N GLN A 89 0.39 -24.37 -17.52
CA GLN A 89 1.01 -24.58 -18.81
C GLN A 89 0.31 -23.80 -19.91
N PHE A 90 1.10 -23.27 -20.83
CA PHE A 90 0.61 -22.50 -21.98
C PHE A 90 1.05 -23.14 -23.28
N ARG A 91 0.15 -23.17 -24.26
CA ARG A 91 0.48 -23.44 -25.66
C ARG A 91 0.70 -22.11 -26.36
N ILE A 92 1.89 -21.93 -26.91
CA ILE A 92 2.30 -20.68 -27.58
C ILE A 92 2.67 -21.00 -29.00
N GLU A 93 1.76 -20.67 -29.94
CA GLU A 93 1.91 -21.00 -31.36
C GLU A 93 1.31 -19.89 -32.22
N GLY A 94 2.03 -19.47 -33.29
CA GLY A 94 1.50 -18.52 -34.27
C GLY A 94 1.13 -17.14 -33.69
N GLY A 95 1.79 -16.71 -32.62
CA GLY A 95 1.47 -15.47 -31.91
C GLY A 95 0.28 -15.57 -30.95
N LYS A 96 -0.39 -16.71 -30.89
CA LYS A 96 -1.45 -16.98 -29.91
C LYS A 96 -0.88 -17.67 -28.67
N LYS A 97 -1.40 -17.31 -27.52
CA LYS A 97 -1.05 -17.85 -26.19
C LYS A 97 -2.31 -18.36 -25.52
N GLN A 98 -2.36 -19.65 -25.24
CA GLN A 98 -3.52 -20.32 -24.65
C GLN A 98 -3.08 -21.02 -23.36
N ALA A 99 -3.74 -20.77 -22.25
CA ALA A 99 -3.62 -21.62 -21.06
C ALA A 99 -4.19 -22.99 -21.39
N SER A 100 -3.38 -24.04 -21.25
CA SER A 100 -3.72 -25.40 -21.66
C SER A 100 -3.98 -26.34 -20.49
N SER A 101 -3.34 -26.10 -19.33
CA SER A 101 -3.63 -26.88 -18.13
C SER A 101 -3.22 -26.15 -16.86
N VAL A 102 -3.84 -26.54 -15.74
CA VAL A 102 -3.53 -26.08 -14.38
C VAL A 102 -3.26 -27.29 -13.51
N THR A 103 -2.11 -27.34 -12.87
CA THR A 103 -1.80 -28.35 -11.87
C THR A 103 -2.07 -27.81 -10.48
N VAL A 104 -2.85 -28.54 -9.70
CA VAL A 104 -3.22 -28.19 -8.33
C VAL A 104 -2.81 -29.30 -7.37
N ASP A 105 -2.45 -28.88 -6.16
CA ASP A 105 -2.25 -29.77 -5.00
C ASP A 105 -3.38 -29.50 -4.00
N HIS A 106 -4.21 -30.48 -3.74
CA HIS A 106 -5.24 -30.43 -2.72
C HIS A 106 -4.90 -31.42 -1.60
N LYS A 107 -4.48 -30.92 -0.45
CA LYS A 107 -4.10 -31.72 0.74
C LYS A 107 -3.02 -32.78 0.46
N GLY A 108 -2.08 -32.50 -0.43
CA GLY A 108 -1.00 -33.41 -0.83
C GLY A 108 -1.34 -34.32 -2.01
N GLU A 109 -2.54 -34.23 -2.56
CA GLU A 109 -2.94 -34.94 -3.79
C GLU A 109 -2.82 -34.00 -4.99
N SER A 110 -1.91 -34.29 -5.89
CA SER A 110 -1.70 -33.50 -7.11
C SER A 110 -2.63 -33.98 -8.23
N ARG A 111 -3.27 -33.05 -8.90
CA ARG A 111 -4.07 -33.32 -10.12
C ARG A 111 -3.87 -32.21 -11.15
N THR A 112 -3.96 -32.58 -12.43
CA THR A 112 -3.96 -31.64 -13.54
C THR A 112 -5.36 -31.48 -14.10
N ILE A 113 -5.74 -30.24 -14.38
CA ILE A 113 -7.01 -29.86 -15.00
C ILE A 113 -6.65 -29.35 -16.39
N ASP A 114 -7.09 -30.06 -17.42
CA ASP A 114 -6.92 -29.63 -18.81
C ASP A 114 -7.90 -28.52 -19.14
N LEU A 115 -7.42 -27.52 -19.88
CA LEU A 115 -8.22 -26.37 -20.32
C LEU A 115 -8.35 -26.35 -21.83
N THR A 116 -9.51 -25.95 -22.28
CA THR A 116 -9.83 -25.68 -23.69
C THR A 116 -9.78 -24.17 -23.96
N GLU A 117 -9.95 -23.77 -25.21
CA GLU A 117 -10.06 -22.35 -25.57
C GLU A 117 -11.33 -21.66 -25.03
N ASN A 118 -12.34 -22.46 -24.63
CA ASN A 118 -13.61 -21.99 -24.08
C ASN A 118 -13.58 -21.83 -22.55
N ASP A 119 -12.52 -22.32 -21.87
CA ASP A 119 -12.32 -22.16 -20.45
C ASP A 119 -11.52 -20.86 -20.22
N LEU A 120 -11.93 -20.04 -19.27
CA LEU A 120 -11.21 -18.82 -18.90
C LEU A 120 -10.41 -19.01 -17.63
N LEU A 121 -9.14 -18.63 -17.66
CA LEU A 121 -8.24 -18.70 -16.51
C LEU A 121 -7.82 -17.29 -16.07
N PHE A 122 -8.09 -16.95 -14.81
CA PHE A 122 -7.65 -15.70 -14.18
C PHE A 122 -6.59 -16.00 -13.13
N ILE A 123 -5.42 -15.37 -13.24
CA ILE A 123 -4.24 -15.68 -12.44
C ILE A 123 -3.84 -14.45 -11.64
N THR A 124 -3.75 -14.57 -10.32
CA THR A 124 -3.12 -13.56 -9.47
C THR A 124 -1.66 -13.92 -9.27
N ASN A 125 -0.76 -13.10 -9.82
CA ASN A 125 0.68 -13.31 -9.75
C ASN A 125 1.27 -12.79 -8.44
N GLY A 126 2.29 -13.49 -7.93
CA GLY A 126 3.05 -13.07 -6.76
C GLY A 126 2.18 -12.88 -5.51
N GLY A 127 2.69 -12.19 -4.53
CA GLY A 127 1.93 -11.85 -3.33
C GLY A 127 2.78 -11.10 -2.31
N CYS A 128 2.32 -9.91 -1.89
CA CYS A 128 3.01 -9.12 -0.87
C CYS A 128 3.00 -9.78 0.51
N VAL A 129 2.02 -10.65 0.76
CA VAL A 129 1.86 -11.40 2.01
C VAL A 129 2.40 -12.83 1.96
N GLU A 130 3.04 -13.20 0.84
CA GLU A 130 3.67 -14.50 0.74
C GLU A 130 4.81 -14.65 1.76
N SER A 131 4.97 -15.85 2.29
CA SER A 131 5.95 -16.17 3.34
C SER A 131 5.80 -15.35 4.63
N CYS A 132 4.65 -14.69 4.83
CA CYS A 132 4.36 -14.01 6.11
C CYS A 132 4.45 -15.00 7.28
N THR A 133 4.99 -14.52 8.39
CA THR A 133 5.02 -15.22 9.67
C THR A 133 4.28 -14.42 10.74
N ILE A 134 3.63 -15.11 11.64
CA ILE A 134 2.82 -14.50 12.70
C ILE A 134 3.42 -14.89 14.05
N GLY A 135 3.68 -13.89 14.87
CA GLY A 135 4.10 -14.07 16.25
C GLY A 135 2.93 -14.04 17.25
N ALA A 136 3.27 -13.73 18.49
CA ALA A 136 2.32 -13.58 19.59
C ALA A 136 2.88 -12.59 20.62
N GLN A 137 2.13 -12.34 21.68
CA GLN A 137 2.56 -11.48 22.78
C GLN A 137 3.96 -11.84 23.32
N ASP A 138 4.25 -13.13 23.40
CA ASP A 138 5.47 -13.71 23.95
C ASP A 138 6.36 -14.40 22.91
N LYS A 139 6.02 -14.27 21.62
CA LYS A 139 6.72 -14.91 20.51
C LYS A 139 6.99 -13.95 19.38
N ALA A 140 8.24 -13.87 18.92
CA ALA A 140 8.61 -13.15 17.71
C ALA A 140 7.98 -13.79 16.47
N ALA A 141 7.63 -12.98 15.47
CA ALA A 141 7.19 -13.49 14.18
C ALA A 141 8.31 -14.24 13.45
N GLY A 142 9.54 -13.70 13.51
CA GLY A 142 10.71 -14.23 12.82
C GLY A 142 10.69 -13.89 11.32
N PHE A 143 11.83 -13.97 10.68
CA PHE A 143 11.99 -13.65 9.26
C PHE A 143 12.34 -14.89 8.44
N ASP A 144 11.41 -15.36 7.60
CA ASP A 144 11.62 -16.48 6.68
C ASP A 144 11.22 -16.05 5.25
N PRO A 145 12.15 -15.55 4.43
CA PRO A 145 11.87 -15.12 3.06
C PRO A 145 11.82 -16.29 2.06
N THR A 146 11.84 -17.53 2.51
CA THR A 146 11.92 -18.70 1.61
C THR A 146 10.71 -18.79 0.71
N ILE A 147 10.96 -18.81 -0.62
CA ILE A 147 9.94 -19.09 -1.62
C ILE A 147 9.73 -20.61 -1.69
N LYS A 148 8.61 -21.06 -1.14
CA LYS A 148 8.26 -22.49 -1.11
C LYS A 148 7.51 -22.90 -2.38
N PRO A 149 7.59 -24.17 -2.84
CA PRO A 149 6.80 -24.67 -3.96
C PRO A 149 5.31 -24.40 -3.77
N GLY A 150 4.65 -23.89 -4.80
CA GLY A 150 3.23 -23.48 -4.75
C GLY A 150 2.95 -22.16 -4.04
N ASN A 151 4.00 -21.39 -3.68
CA ASN A 151 3.91 -19.99 -3.31
C ASN A 151 3.64 -19.16 -4.58
N GLY A 152 2.96 -18.02 -4.45
CA GLY A 152 2.62 -17.16 -5.60
C GLY A 152 3.84 -16.68 -6.40
N TRP A 153 5.01 -16.52 -5.77
CA TRP A 153 6.26 -16.20 -6.46
C TRP A 153 6.83 -17.40 -7.24
N ASP A 154 6.77 -18.61 -6.67
CA ASP A 154 7.17 -19.85 -7.34
C ASP A 154 6.32 -20.10 -8.58
N LEU A 155 5.01 -19.95 -8.45
CA LEU A 155 4.07 -20.07 -9.57
C LEU A 155 4.38 -19.05 -10.66
N TRP A 156 4.56 -17.77 -10.31
CA TRP A 156 4.85 -16.75 -11.31
C TRP A 156 6.19 -16.97 -12.01
N LYS A 157 7.23 -17.44 -11.32
CA LYS A 157 8.51 -17.82 -11.94
C LYS A 157 8.34 -18.92 -13.01
N LYS A 158 7.54 -19.94 -12.73
CA LYS A 158 7.24 -21.01 -13.69
C LYS A 158 6.46 -20.50 -14.91
N ILE A 159 5.49 -19.63 -14.68
CA ILE A 159 4.71 -18.97 -15.73
C ILE A 159 5.61 -18.09 -16.59
N ALA A 160 6.39 -17.21 -15.98
CA ALA A 160 7.28 -16.27 -16.68
C ALA A 160 8.38 -16.95 -17.48
N ALA A 161 8.79 -18.15 -17.09
CA ALA A 161 9.78 -18.94 -17.86
C ALA A 161 9.26 -19.41 -19.22
N GLN A 162 7.96 -19.38 -19.49
CA GLN A 162 7.33 -19.86 -20.72
C GLN A 162 7.22 -18.77 -21.80
N ASP A 163 7.10 -17.49 -21.42
CA ASP A 163 7.04 -16.37 -22.38
C ASP A 163 7.49 -15.06 -21.71
N PRO A 164 8.33 -14.24 -22.36
CA PRO A 164 8.79 -12.97 -21.81
C PRO A 164 7.68 -11.96 -21.48
N SER A 165 6.53 -12.03 -22.17
CA SER A 165 5.38 -11.14 -21.88
C SER A 165 4.65 -11.47 -20.58
N PHE A 166 5.01 -12.57 -19.92
CA PHE A 166 4.44 -12.97 -18.64
C PHE A 166 5.17 -12.32 -17.45
N GLY A 167 6.05 -11.35 -17.72
CA GLY A 167 6.72 -10.51 -16.76
C GLY A 167 8.01 -11.09 -16.18
N HIS A 168 8.58 -10.37 -15.21
CA HIS A 168 9.90 -10.67 -14.64
C HIS A 168 9.83 -10.73 -13.10
N PRO A 169 9.32 -11.82 -12.49
CA PRO A 169 9.10 -11.93 -11.04
C PRO A 169 10.36 -11.67 -10.21
N GLU A 170 11.56 -11.97 -10.73
CA GLU A 170 12.82 -11.74 -10.04
C GLU A 170 13.06 -10.26 -9.70
N LYS A 171 12.49 -9.33 -10.47
CA LYS A 171 12.56 -7.90 -10.17
C LYS A 171 11.90 -7.55 -8.85
N PHE A 172 10.94 -8.35 -8.42
CA PHE A 172 10.09 -8.09 -7.26
C PHE A 172 10.46 -8.93 -6.04
N CYS A 173 10.88 -10.18 -6.22
CA CYS A 173 11.06 -11.12 -5.12
C CYS A 173 12.52 -11.53 -4.82
N SER A 174 13.52 -10.92 -5.49
CA SER A 174 14.92 -11.31 -5.30
C SER A 174 15.60 -10.68 -4.09
N GLN A 175 15.03 -9.62 -3.50
CA GLN A 175 15.67 -8.86 -2.42
C GLN A 175 14.76 -8.70 -1.18
N PRO A 176 14.39 -9.79 -0.50
CA PRO A 176 13.49 -9.73 0.64
C PRO A 176 14.06 -8.95 1.83
N GLU A 177 15.38 -8.83 1.95
CA GLU A 177 16.02 -7.99 2.97
C GLU A 177 15.70 -6.49 2.78
N LEU A 178 15.37 -6.05 1.57
CA LEU A 178 14.95 -4.69 1.28
C LEU A 178 13.43 -4.55 1.28
N SER A 179 12.70 -5.53 0.76
CA SER A 179 11.25 -5.44 0.55
C SER A 179 10.41 -5.83 1.78
N ASN A 180 11.04 -6.13 2.90
CA ASN A 180 10.33 -6.49 4.12
C ASN A 180 10.02 -5.30 5.00
N TRP A 181 8.98 -5.42 5.76
CA TRP A 181 8.74 -4.67 6.98
C TRP A 181 8.00 -5.56 7.98
N GLU A 182 7.96 -5.13 9.23
CA GLU A 182 7.16 -5.80 10.24
C GLU A 182 6.06 -4.89 10.74
N SER A 183 4.90 -5.45 10.92
CA SER A 183 3.77 -4.76 11.55
C SER A 183 3.29 -5.50 12.79
N ALA A 184 2.56 -4.82 13.63
CA ALA A 184 1.86 -5.45 14.74
C ALA A 184 0.50 -4.81 14.98
N THR A 185 -0.45 -5.62 15.44
CA THR A 185 -1.70 -5.12 15.98
C THR A 185 -1.61 -5.15 17.50
N ILE A 186 -1.72 -3.96 18.11
CA ILE A 186 -1.76 -3.80 19.56
C ILE A 186 -3.23 -3.63 19.96
N THR A 187 -3.78 -4.61 20.66
CA THR A 187 -5.13 -4.53 21.23
C THR A 187 -5.00 -4.05 22.67
N THR A 188 -5.59 -2.90 23.01
CA THR A 188 -5.63 -2.42 24.40
C THR A 188 -6.68 -3.19 25.17
N LEU A 189 -6.37 -3.56 26.41
CA LEU A 189 -7.24 -4.37 27.28
C LEU A 189 -7.99 -3.55 28.32
N ASP A 190 -7.51 -2.34 28.59
CA ASP A 190 -8.07 -1.38 29.55
C ASP A 190 -7.90 0.07 29.04
N ASP A 191 -8.19 1.06 29.88
CA ASP A 191 -8.14 2.49 29.56
C ASP A 191 -6.79 3.18 29.86
N LYS A 192 -5.79 2.45 30.35
CA LYS A 192 -4.50 3.04 30.74
C LYS A 192 -3.69 3.50 29.52
N ILE A 193 -3.62 2.69 28.47
CA ILE A 193 -2.93 3.07 27.22
C ILE A 193 -3.73 4.12 26.42
N PRO A 194 -5.06 4.02 26.24
CA PRO A 194 -5.85 5.00 25.53
C PRO A 194 -5.68 6.45 25.96
N GLN A 195 -5.38 6.72 27.24
CA GLN A 195 -5.15 8.09 27.72
C GLN A 195 -3.89 8.74 27.10
N TYR A 196 -2.82 7.98 26.82
CA TYR A 196 -1.62 8.49 26.14
C TYR A 196 -1.92 8.80 24.68
N ILE A 197 -2.70 7.94 23.99
CA ILE A 197 -3.16 8.18 22.63
C ILE A 197 -3.98 9.49 22.59
N LYS A 198 -4.93 9.67 23.50
CA LYS A 198 -5.73 10.90 23.63
C LYS A 198 -4.88 12.14 23.88
N LYS A 199 -3.83 12.02 24.68
CA LYS A 199 -2.90 13.12 24.98
C LYS A 199 -2.16 13.60 23.71
N ILE A 200 -1.77 12.68 22.83
CA ILE A 200 -1.07 12.98 21.56
C ILE A 200 -2.07 13.49 20.52
N CYS A 201 -3.12 12.73 20.24
CA CYS A 201 -4.05 13.00 19.14
C CYS A 201 -5.03 14.12 19.45
N LYS A 202 -5.19 14.51 20.72
CA LYS A 202 -6.21 15.47 21.20
C LYS A 202 -7.65 15.08 20.82
N ARG A 203 -7.88 13.79 20.54
CA ARG A 203 -9.17 13.22 20.17
C ARG A 203 -9.48 12.04 21.09
N ASP A 204 -10.76 11.78 21.32
CA ASP A 204 -11.19 10.64 22.10
C ASP A 204 -11.04 9.36 21.24
N PRO A 205 -10.24 8.37 21.68
CA PRO A 205 -10.04 7.12 20.94
C PRO A 205 -11.32 6.29 20.77
N PHE A 206 -12.31 6.49 21.62
CA PHE A 206 -13.59 5.77 21.59
C PHE A 206 -14.72 6.53 20.90
N SER A 207 -14.44 7.68 20.28
CA SER A 207 -15.44 8.54 19.64
C SER A 207 -16.15 7.95 18.43
N GLY A 208 -15.66 6.84 17.87
CA GLY A 208 -16.16 6.27 16.62
C GLY A 208 -15.70 7.02 15.36
N HIS A 209 -14.76 7.94 15.48
CA HIS A 209 -14.10 8.67 14.40
C HIS A 209 -12.63 8.25 14.26
N THR A 210 -11.98 8.64 13.16
CA THR A 210 -10.53 8.46 12.99
C THR A 210 -9.77 9.25 14.04
N VAL A 211 -8.93 8.58 14.82
CA VAL A 211 -8.29 9.17 16.01
C VAL A 211 -6.99 9.87 15.66
N THR A 212 -6.09 9.20 14.95
CA THR A 212 -4.80 9.79 14.56
C THR A 212 -4.95 10.86 13.49
N GLY A 213 -6.02 10.82 12.69
CA GLY A 213 -6.21 11.71 11.56
C GLY A 213 -5.30 11.42 10.37
N GLY A 214 -4.46 10.41 10.46
CA GLY A 214 -3.47 9.99 9.47
C GLY A 214 -2.53 8.97 10.07
N ILE A 215 -1.42 8.68 9.41
CA ILE A 215 -0.34 7.87 9.96
C ILE A 215 0.55 8.79 10.79
N VAL A 216 0.84 8.37 12.01
CA VAL A 216 1.80 9.04 12.91
C VAL A 216 3.13 8.32 12.79
N THR A 217 4.13 8.99 12.24
CA THR A 217 5.49 8.46 12.13
C THR A 217 6.38 9.09 13.19
N VAL A 218 7.11 8.25 13.92
CA VAL A 218 8.12 8.70 14.88
C VAL A 218 9.42 8.94 14.12
N LYS A 219 9.70 10.20 13.85
CA LYS A 219 10.80 10.61 12.98
C LYS A 219 12.17 10.11 13.44
N ASP A 220 12.40 10.09 14.74
CA ASP A 220 13.70 9.74 15.34
C ASP A 220 13.75 8.25 15.74
N SER A 221 12.72 7.45 15.44
CA SER A 221 12.75 6.01 15.71
C SER A 221 13.73 5.31 14.79
N SER A 222 14.59 4.46 15.37
CA SER A 222 15.52 3.61 14.64
C SER A 222 14.81 2.60 13.72
N TRP A 223 13.56 2.24 14.03
CA TRP A 223 12.71 1.40 13.17
C TRP A 223 11.94 2.20 12.12
N LEU A 224 12.01 3.54 12.14
CA LEU A 224 11.05 4.42 11.48
C LEU A 224 9.61 4.00 11.81
N LEU A 225 9.38 3.81 13.13
CA LEU A 225 8.11 3.32 13.65
C LEU A 225 6.97 4.25 13.26
N SER A 226 5.95 3.68 12.67
CA SER A 226 4.72 4.39 12.33
C SER A 226 3.52 3.67 12.94
N TRP A 227 2.47 4.43 13.26
CA TRP A 227 1.25 3.86 13.81
C TRP A 227 0.01 4.65 13.42
N THR A 228 -1.13 4.00 13.47
CA THR A 228 -2.41 4.64 13.22
C THR A 228 -3.51 4.00 14.05
N LEU A 229 -4.47 4.82 14.43
CA LEU A 229 -5.70 4.39 15.06
C LEU A 229 -6.87 4.94 14.25
N ASN A 230 -7.40 4.10 13.40
CA ASN A 230 -8.60 4.38 12.63
C ASN A 230 -9.85 4.34 13.52
N ARG A 231 -11.00 4.61 12.92
CA ARG A 231 -12.29 4.50 13.59
C ARG A 231 -12.45 3.12 14.25
N GLN A 232 -12.77 3.13 15.54
CA GLN A 232 -13.09 1.93 16.29
C GLN A 232 -14.63 1.73 16.31
N GLN A 233 -15.14 0.59 16.34
CA GLN A 233 -14.51 -0.75 16.39
C GLN A 233 -14.11 -1.20 14.97
N GLN A 234 -13.00 -1.89 14.84
CA GLN A 234 -12.55 -2.45 13.54
C GLN A 234 -13.14 -3.83 13.24
N PHE A 235 -13.56 -4.54 14.27
CA PHE A 235 -14.25 -5.83 14.17
C PHE A 235 -15.66 -5.71 14.76
N ARG A 236 -16.62 -6.44 14.21
CA ARG A 236 -18.02 -6.40 14.71
C ARG A 236 -18.14 -6.82 16.16
N ASP A 237 -17.39 -7.86 16.54
CA ASP A 237 -17.41 -8.44 17.88
C ASP A 237 -16.33 -7.85 18.81
N GLN A 238 -15.61 -6.82 18.37
CA GLN A 238 -14.62 -6.14 19.21
C GLN A 238 -15.31 -5.48 20.42
N PRO A 239 -14.84 -5.77 21.66
CA PRO A 239 -15.33 -5.09 22.85
C PRO A 239 -15.18 -3.58 22.75
N LYS A 240 -16.20 -2.84 23.22
CA LYS A 240 -16.26 -1.38 23.09
C LYS A 240 -15.18 -0.63 23.88
N ASN A 241 -14.60 -1.27 24.89
CA ASN A 241 -13.52 -0.73 25.72
C ASN A 241 -12.13 -1.10 25.21
N GLN A 242 -12.02 -1.77 24.06
CA GLN A 242 -10.75 -2.16 23.44
C GLN A 242 -10.51 -1.35 22.18
N LEU A 243 -9.24 -1.04 21.94
CA LEU A 243 -8.76 -0.38 20.72
C LEU A 243 -7.79 -1.33 19.99
N CYS A 244 -7.86 -1.34 18.66
CA CYS A 244 -6.89 -2.01 17.81
C CYS A 244 -6.01 -0.95 17.14
N VAL A 245 -4.80 -0.81 17.63
CA VAL A 245 -3.77 0.10 17.07
C VAL A 245 -2.92 -0.70 16.09
N TRP A 246 -2.74 -0.18 14.89
CA TRP A 246 -1.80 -0.75 13.94
C TRP A 246 -0.47 -0.01 14.03
N VAL A 247 0.61 -0.74 14.21
CA VAL A 247 1.98 -0.23 14.21
C VAL A 247 2.80 -0.97 13.16
N TYR A 248 3.81 -0.30 12.58
CA TYR A 248 4.77 -0.94 11.69
C TYR A 248 6.12 -0.24 11.71
N GLY A 249 7.18 -1.00 11.42
CA GLY A 249 8.53 -0.49 11.27
C GLY A 249 9.09 -0.89 9.91
N LEU A 250 9.70 0.08 9.21
CA LEU A 250 10.32 -0.15 7.90
C LEU A 250 11.73 -0.75 8.04
N PHE A 251 12.45 -0.39 9.10
CA PHE A 251 13.82 -0.87 9.35
C PHE A 251 13.80 -1.98 10.37
N SER A 252 13.24 -3.15 9.97
CA SER A 252 13.03 -4.28 10.86
C SER A 252 14.33 -4.92 11.37
N ASP A 253 15.46 -4.67 10.70
CA ASP A 253 16.80 -5.16 11.01
C ASP A 253 17.57 -4.28 12.01
N LYS A 254 17.07 -3.09 12.33
CA LYS A 254 17.74 -2.14 13.24
C LYS A 254 17.34 -2.37 14.68
N PRO A 255 18.28 -2.21 15.64
CA PRO A 255 17.93 -2.20 17.06
C PRO A 255 16.97 -1.06 17.39
N GLY A 256 15.96 -1.33 18.22
CA GLY A 256 15.04 -0.32 18.73
C GLY A 256 15.71 0.67 19.67
N ASP A 257 15.04 1.80 19.90
CA ASP A 257 15.57 2.86 20.78
C ASP A 257 15.40 2.53 22.27
N TYR A 258 14.36 1.77 22.61
CA TYR A 258 14.09 1.32 23.97
C TYR A 258 14.52 -0.15 24.18
N VAL A 259 13.99 -1.07 23.36
CA VAL A 259 14.25 -2.52 23.55
C VAL A 259 15.63 -2.97 23.07
N LYS A 260 16.38 -2.13 22.31
CA LYS A 260 17.74 -2.41 21.84
C LYS A 260 17.91 -3.71 21.04
N LYS A 261 16.86 -4.14 20.38
CA LYS A 261 16.76 -5.40 19.62
C LYS A 261 16.13 -5.13 18.25
N PRO A 262 16.53 -5.80 17.17
CA PRO A 262 15.86 -5.68 15.87
C PRO A 262 14.36 -5.99 15.98
N MET A 263 13.51 -5.23 15.28
CA MET A 263 12.07 -5.41 15.37
C MET A 263 11.67 -6.84 15.00
N ARG A 264 12.26 -7.40 13.94
CA ARG A 264 11.99 -8.75 13.45
C ARG A 264 12.34 -9.89 14.44
N ASP A 265 13.10 -9.58 15.47
CA ASP A 265 13.47 -10.52 16.53
C ASP A 265 12.65 -10.28 17.81
N CYS A 266 11.81 -9.23 17.83
CA CYS A 266 11.02 -8.84 18.99
C CYS A 266 9.75 -9.67 19.11
N THR A 267 9.38 -9.98 20.36
CA THR A 267 8.05 -10.47 20.70
C THR A 267 7.01 -9.36 20.58
N GLY A 268 5.73 -9.70 20.54
CA GLY A 268 4.67 -8.69 20.54
C GLY A 268 4.78 -7.72 21.72
N ARG A 269 5.10 -8.24 22.92
CA ARG A 269 5.33 -7.43 24.11
C ARG A 269 6.45 -6.42 23.90
N GLU A 270 7.58 -6.82 23.35
CA GLU A 270 8.73 -5.95 23.11
C GLU A 270 8.38 -4.86 22.07
N ILE A 271 7.64 -5.19 21.03
CA ILE A 271 7.14 -4.18 20.05
C ILE A 271 6.21 -3.17 20.74
N CYS A 272 5.33 -3.66 21.62
CA CYS A 272 4.47 -2.79 22.42
C CYS A 272 5.28 -1.86 23.32
N MET A 273 6.33 -2.37 23.99
CA MET A 273 7.21 -1.56 24.83
C MET A 273 7.89 -0.43 24.04
N GLU A 274 8.43 -0.73 22.87
CA GLU A 274 9.04 0.28 21.98
C GLU A 274 8.04 1.34 21.57
N TRP A 275 6.81 0.93 21.17
CA TRP A 275 5.76 1.87 20.81
C TRP A 275 5.33 2.74 22.01
N LEU A 276 5.15 2.17 23.20
CA LEU A 276 4.79 2.89 24.42
C LEU A 276 5.85 3.95 24.78
N TYR A 277 7.14 3.60 24.63
CA TYR A 277 8.23 4.55 24.79
C TYR A 277 8.06 5.78 23.87
N HIS A 278 7.82 5.53 22.60
CA HIS A 278 7.67 6.59 21.60
C HIS A 278 6.40 7.43 21.74
N ILE A 279 5.34 6.91 22.35
CA ILE A 279 4.15 7.69 22.66
C ILE A 279 4.24 8.42 24.02
N GLY A 280 5.39 8.37 24.68
CA GLY A 280 5.69 9.15 25.88
C GLY A 280 5.12 8.59 27.17
N VAL A 281 5.03 7.27 27.26
CA VAL A 281 4.76 6.56 28.52
C VAL A 281 6.03 6.64 29.38
N PRO A 282 5.92 6.94 30.70
CA PRO A 282 7.06 6.87 31.61
C PRO A 282 7.72 5.48 31.60
N GLU A 283 9.07 5.46 31.56
CA GLU A 283 9.82 4.21 31.37
C GLU A 283 9.54 3.15 32.46
N ASP A 284 9.28 3.58 33.70
CA ASP A 284 8.91 2.72 34.82
C ASP A 284 7.54 2.05 34.70
N GLN A 285 6.68 2.52 33.78
CA GLN A 285 5.35 1.98 33.52
C GLN A 285 5.28 1.11 32.25
N ILE A 286 6.27 1.22 31.35
CA ILE A 286 6.23 0.60 30.02
C ILE A 286 6.05 -0.91 30.12
N ALA A 287 6.89 -1.58 30.92
CA ALA A 287 6.87 -3.04 31.04
C ALA A 287 5.55 -3.57 31.59
N GLU A 288 4.99 -2.90 32.61
CA GLU A 288 3.71 -3.27 33.23
C GLU A 288 2.55 -3.10 32.24
N LEU A 289 2.51 -1.96 31.52
CA LEU A 289 1.45 -1.70 30.56
C LEU A 289 1.51 -2.65 29.36
N ALA A 290 2.70 -2.95 28.85
CA ALA A 290 2.86 -3.90 27.75
C ALA A 290 2.46 -5.34 28.15
N GLU A 291 2.66 -5.71 29.42
CA GLU A 291 2.31 -7.03 29.94
C GLU A 291 0.82 -7.20 30.23
N HIS A 292 0.20 -6.20 30.88
CA HIS A 292 -1.12 -6.36 31.47
C HIS A 292 -2.23 -5.55 30.78
N SER A 293 -1.88 -4.48 30.03
CA SER A 293 -2.86 -3.56 29.42
C SER A 293 -2.92 -3.66 27.91
N ALA A 294 -2.11 -4.56 27.30
CA ALA A 294 -2.10 -4.79 25.86
C ALA A 294 -1.89 -6.26 25.52
N ASN A 295 -2.43 -6.67 24.37
CA ASN A 295 -2.04 -7.89 23.68
C ASN A 295 -1.58 -7.52 22.26
N THR A 296 -0.38 -7.94 21.89
CA THR A 296 0.25 -7.53 20.63
C THR A 296 0.62 -8.73 19.80
N VAL A 297 0.19 -8.70 18.55
CA VAL A 297 0.46 -9.77 17.58
C VAL A 297 1.31 -9.19 16.45
N PRO A 298 2.60 -9.52 16.39
CA PRO A 298 3.48 -9.13 15.28
C PRO A 298 3.24 -9.98 14.05
N VAL A 299 3.46 -9.38 12.89
CA VAL A 299 3.40 -10.02 11.58
C VAL A 299 4.60 -9.54 10.77
N MET A 300 5.49 -10.45 10.43
CA MET A 300 6.62 -10.21 9.55
C MET A 300 6.25 -10.53 8.11
N MET A 301 6.50 -9.59 7.22
CA MET A 301 6.10 -9.67 5.82
C MET A 301 7.32 -9.44 4.91
N PRO A 302 7.99 -10.53 4.45
CA PRO A 302 9.22 -10.44 3.66
C PRO A 302 9.08 -9.72 2.33
N TYR A 303 7.88 -9.74 1.74
CA TYR A 303 7.61 -9.21 0.39
C TYR A 303 6.61 -8.07 0.37
N ILE A 304 6.38 -7.38 1.48
CA ILE A 304 5.33 -6.36 1.56
C ILE A 304 5.57 -5.20 0.60
N ASP A 305 6.82 -4.78 0.40
CA ASP A 305 7.22 -3.72 -0.52
C ASP A 305 7.71 -4.25 -1.88
N ALA A 306 7.50 -5.54 -2.17
CA ALA A 306 7.90 -6.13 -3.45
C ALA A 306 7.38 -5.34 -4.66
N PHE A 307 6.17 -4.80 -4.58
CA PHE A 307 5.59 -4.00 -5.66
C PHE A 307 6.26 -2.63 -5.86
N PHE A 308 7.06 -2.16 -4.91
CA PHE A 308 7.85 -0.93 -5.02
C PHE A 308 9.30 -1.17 -5.47
N MET A 309 9.70 -2.40 -5.73
CA MET A 309 11.03 -2.70 -6.24
C MET A 309 11.31 -1.96 -7.56
N PRO A 310 12.56 -1.53 -7.81
CA PRO A 310 12.94 -0.89 -9.06
C PRO A 310 12.60 -1.74 -10.28
N ARG A 311 11.80 -1.20 -11.16
CA ARG A 311 11.29 -1.89 -12.35
C ARG A 311 11.14 -0.98 -13.57
N ALA A 312 10.95 -1.59 -14.72
CA ALA A 312 10.51 -0.94 -15.95
C ALA A 312 9.08 -1.36 -16.34
N MET A 313 8.51 -0.69 -17.33
CA MET A 313 7.29 -1.17 -18.00
C MET A 313 7.58 -2.53 -18.66
N GLY A 314 6.64 -3.46 -18.55
CA GLY A 314 6.80 -4.85 -19.03
C GLY A 314 7.39 -5.82 -18.01
N ASP A 315 7.93 -5.35 -16.87
CA ASP A 315 8.34 -6.24 -15.78
C ASP A 315 7.12 -6.87 -15.08
N ARG A 316 5.96 -6.21 -15.10
CA ARG A 316 4.66 -6.82 -14.84
C ARG A 316 4.01 -7.19 -16.16
N PRO A 317 3.34 -8.34 -16.29
CA PRO A 317 2.57 -8.65 -17.48
C PRO A 317 1.36 -7.71 -17.60
N ASP A 318 0.94 -7.40 -18.81
CA ASP A 318 -0.35 -6.77 -19.04
C ASP A 318 -1.49 -7.66 -18.50
N VAL A 319 -2.62 -7.07 -18.13
CA VAL A 319 -3.80 -7.82 -17.65
C VAL A 319 -4.17 -8.89 -18.65
N VAL A 320 -4.25 -8.56 -19.93
CA VAL A 320 -4.43 -9.50 -21.03
C VAL A 320 -3.26 -9.32 -21.98
N PRO A 321 -2.20 -10.16 -21.88
CA PRO A 321 -1.04 -10.05 -22.76
C PRO A 321 -1.42 -10.20 -24.24
N GLU A 322 -0.66 -9.54 -25.12
CA GLU A 322 -0.87 -9.67 -26.55
C GLU A 322 -0.84 -11.14 -26.98
N GLY A 323 -1.85 -11.55 -27.73
CA GLY A 323 -2.05 -12.93 -28.17
C GLY A 323 -2.71 -13.85 -27.16
N ALA A 324 -3.02 -13.40 -25.96
CA ALA A 324 -3.74 -14.22 -24.98
C ALA A 324 -5.15 -14.55 -25.48
N VAL A 325 -5.51 -15.84 -25.40
CA VAL A 325 -6.79 -16.36 -25.92
C VAL A 325 -7.80 -16.52 -24.78
N ASN A 326 -7.39 -17.15 -23.68
CA ASN A 326 -8.30 -17.63 -22.65
C ASN A 326 -7.79 -17.39 -21.20
N PHE A 327 -6.86 -16.46 -21.01
CA PHE A 327 -6.35 -16.16 -19.68
C PHE A 327 -6.05 -14.68 -19.49
N ALA A 328 -6.00 -14.27 -18.24
CA ALA A 328 -5.59 -12.92 -17.82
C ALA A 328 -4.82 -12.97 -16.49
N PHE A 329 -3.94 -11.98 -16.29
CA PHE A 329 -3.27 -11.72 -15.03
C PHE A 329 -4.01 -10.65 -14.23
N LEU A 330 -4.12 -10.85 -12.92
CA LEU A 330 -4.87 -9.98 -12.03
C LEU A 330 -4.01 -9.48 -10.86
N GLY A 331 -4.49 -8.43 -10.21
CA GLY A 331 -3.97 -7.94 -8.94
C GLY A 331 -2.73 -7.06 -9.06
N GLN A 332 -1.98 -6.97 -7.99
CA GLN A 332 -0.89 -6.00 -7.82
C GLN A 332 0.29 -6.19 -8.78
N PHE A 333 0.46 -7.39 -9.33
CA PHE A 333 1.55 -7.72 -10.26
C PHE A 333 1.08 -7.92 -11.71
N ALA A 334 -0.08 -7.37 -12.06
CA ALA A 334 -0.49 -7.14 -13.44
C ALA A 334 -0.42 -5.63 -13.74
N GLU A 335 -0.09 -5.27 -14.98
CA GLU A 335 -0.01 -3.87 -15.40
C GLU A 335 -1.36 -3.38 -15.93
N THR A 336 -1.88 -2.28 -15.42
CA THR A 336 -3.03 -1.58 -15.98
C THR A 336 -2.72 -0.10 -16.18
N ALA A 337 -3.28 0.48 -17.23
CA ALA A 337 -2.97 1.85 -17.62
C ALA A 337 -3.48 2.88 -16.60
N ARG A 338 -2.66 3.92 -16.35
CA ARG A 338 -3.03 5.14 -15.62
C ARG A 338 -3.40 4.96 -14.15
N ASP A 339 -3.22 3.79 -13.59
CA ASP A 339 -3.45 3.54 -12.17
C ASP A 339 -2.15 3.15 -11.46
N THR A 340 -2.20 3.04 -10.16
CA THR A 340 -1.09 2.59 -9.36
C THR A 340 -1.56 1.53 -8.37
N ILE A 341 -0.67 0.61 -8.05
CA ILE A 341 -0.89 -0.45 -7.08
C ILE A 341 -1.18 0.10 -5.69
N PHE A 342 -1.40 -0.76 -4.71
CA PHE A 342 -1.64 -0.45 -3.30
C PHE A 342 -3.10 -0.17 -2.93
N THR A 343 -3.98 0.07 -3.90
CA THR A 343 -5.40 0.30 -3.65
C THR A 343 -6.25 -0.92 -3.99
N THR A 344 -7.37 -1.07 -3.31
CA THR A 344 -8.38 -2.09 -3.65
C THR A 344 -8.93 -1.86 -5.05
N GLU A 345 -9.04 -0.60 -5.47
CA GLU A 345 -9.48 -0.21 -6.81
C GLU A 345 -8.60 -0.77 -7.91
N TYR A 346 -7.28 -0.83 -7.70
CA TYR A 346 -6.35 -1.41 -8.67
C TYR A 346 -6.70 -2.87 -8.98
N SER A 347 -6.89 -3.67 -7.93
CA SER A 347 -7.27 -5.08 -8.08
C SER A 347 -8.64 -5.25 -8.76
N MET A 348 -9.63 -4.42 -8.41
CA MET A 348 -10.93 -4.42 -9.06
C MET A 348 -10.83 -4.02 -10.54
N ARG A 349 -10.01 -3.03 -10.87
CA ARG A 349 -9.75 -2.58 -12.23
C ARG A 349 -9.19 -3.69 -13.10
N THR A 350 -8.15 -4.38 -12.63
CA THR A 350 -7.56 -5.52 -13.37
C THR A 350 -8.58 -6.63 -13.63
N GLY A 351 -9.45 -6.93 -12.64
CA GLY A 351 -10.53 -7.90 -12.80
C GLY A 351 -11.57 -7.49 -13.85
N MET A 352 -12.00 -6.22 -13.84
CA MET A 352 -12.94 -5.70 -14.83
C MET A 352 -12.33 -5.69 -16.24
N GLU A 353 -11.07 -5.24 -16.38
CA GLU A 353 -10.33 -5.23 -17.64
C GLU A 353 -10.20 -6.63 -18.22
N ALA A 354 -9.82 -7.61 -17.40
CA ALA A 354 -9.70 -9.01 -17.79
C ALA A 354 -11.01 -9.57 -18.34
N VAL A 355 -12.11 -9.38 -17.60
CA VAL A 355 -13.43 -9.90 -18.00
C VAL A 355 -13.94 -9.22 -19.27
N TYR A 356 -13.84 -7.89 -19.37
CA TYR A 356 -14.36 -7.17 -20.53
C TYR A 356 -13.56 -7.49 -21.79
N THR A 357 -12.23 -7.64 -21.67
CA THR A 357 -11.37 -7.98 -22.81
C THR A 357 -11.59 -9.42 -23.26
N LEU A 358 -11.53 -10.41 -22.37
CA LEU A 358 -11.63 -11.83 -22.74
C LEU A 358 -13.03 -12.21 -23.24
N LEU A 359 -14.09 -11.57 -22.73
CA LEU A 359 -15.45 -11.81 -23.17
C LEU A 359 -15.92 -10.87 -24.28
N ASN A 360 -15.00 -10.01 -24.78
CA ASN A 360 -15.32 -9.00 -25.81
C ASN A 360 -16.57 -8.17 -25.46
N ILE A 361 -16.66 -7.74 -24.20
CA ILE A 361 -17.76 -6.92 -23.72
C ILE A 361 -17.48 -5.46 -24.08
N ASP A 362 -18.35 -4.84 -24.86
CA ASP A 362 -18.26 -3.42 -25.22
C ASP A 362 -18.60 -2.53 -24.02
N ARG A 363 -17.72 -2.52 -23.05
CA ARG A 363 -17.82 -1.71 -21.83
C ARG A 363 -16.42 -1.31 -21.34
N GLY A 364 -16.21 -0.01 -21.19
CA GLY A 364 -14.96 0.51 -20.62
C GLY A 364 -14.84 0.27 -19.12
N VAL A 365 -13.64 0.02 -18.65
CA VAL A 365 -13.30 0.13 -17.23
C VAL A 365 -13.36 1.62 -16.85
N PRO A 366 -13.96 1.99 -15.70
CA PRO A 366 -14.00 3.39 -15.27
C PRO A 366 -12.61 4.03 -15.28
N GLU A 367 -12.48 5.16 -15.94
CA GLU A 367 -11.18 5.82 -16.07
C GLU A 367 -10.68 6.41 -14.74
N VAL A 368 -9.36 6.37 -14.54
CA VAL A 368 -8.70 7.14 -13.50
C VAL A 368 -8.69 8.61 -13.93
N TRP A 369 -9.17 9.49 -13.06
CA TRP A 369 -9.17 10.93 -13.38
C TRP A 369 -7.76 11.47 -13.61
N GLY A 370 -7.54 12.03 -14.79
CA GLY A 370 -6.26 12.56 -15.23
C GLY A 370 -5.94 13.94 -14.66
N SER A 371 -5.92 14.08 -13.34
CA SER A 371 -5.70 15.38 -12.65
C SER A 371 -4.40 16.08 -13.01
N THR A 372 -3.40 15.35 -13.49
CA THR A 372 -2.14 15.94 -13.98
C THR A 372 -2.30 16.75 -15.28
N TYR A 373 -3.44 16.65 -15.93
CA TYR A 373 -3.79 17.48 -17.09
C TYR A 373 -4.74 18.65 -16.73
N ASP A 374 -5.13 18.77 -15.46
CA ASP A 374 -5.95 19.86 -14.95
C ASP A 374 -5.06 20.88 -14.21
N VAL A 375 -4.84 22.03 -14.85
CA VAL A 375 -4.01 23.11 -14.30
C VAL A 375 -4.50 23.60 -12.93
N ARG A 376 -5.80 23.54 -12.65
CA ARG A 376 -6.40 23.93 -11.37
C ARG A 376 -5.92 22.99 -10.26
N SER A 377 -5.98 21.70 -10.51
CA SER A 377 -5.49 20.67 -9.57
C SER A 377 -4.00 20.78 -9.32
N LEU A 378 -3.22 21.11 -10.36
CA LEU A 378 -1.76 21.28 -10.22
C LEU A 378 -1.41 22.52 -9.39
N ILE A 379 -2.11 23.63 -9.59
CA ILE A 379 -1.89 24.86 -8.81
C ILE A 379 -2.31 24.63 -7.35
N ASP A 380 -3.50 24.08 -7.11
CA ASP A 380 -3.97 23.75 -5.76
C ASP A 380 -3.01 22.81 -5.02
N ALA A 381 -2.56 21.77 -5.68
CA ALA A 381 -1.57 20.85 -5.13
C ALA A 381 -0.25 21.56 -4.79
N THR A 382 0.21 22.46 -5.67
CA THR A 382 1.43 23.23 -5.47
C THR A 382 1.34 24.16 -4.26
N VAL A 383 0.18 24.77 -4.03
CA VAL A 383 -0.08 25.61 -2.84
C VAL A 383 -0.10 24.76 -1.58
N LYS A 384 -0.80 23.62 -1.60
CA LYS A 384 -0.88 22.69 -0.45
C LYS A 384 0.47 22.08 -0.08
N LEU A 385 1.30 21.76 -1.06
CA LEU A 385 2.68 21.30 -0.82
C LEU A 385 3.58 22.36 -0.19
N ARG A 386 3.19 23.63 -0.23
CA ARG A 386 3.85 24.77 0.42
C ARG A 386 3.15 25.19 1.73
N ASP A 387 2.41 24.32 2.36
CA ASP A 387 1.63 24.60 3.57
C ASP A 387 0.67 25.80 3.41
N GLY A 388 0.09 25.99 2.21
CA GLY A 388 -0.80 27.10 1.89
C GLY A 388 -0.11 28.45 1.66
N LYS A 389 1.22 28.50 1.67
CA LYS A 389 1.95 29.74 1.43
C LYS A 389 1.88 30.15 -0.03
N LYS A 390 1.60 31.43 -0.26
CA LYS A 390 1.68 32.03 -1.59
C LYS A 390 3.13 32.07 -2.07
N ILE A 391 3.35 32.04 -3.38
CA ILE A 391 4.71 32.16 -3.93
C ILE A 391 5.36 33.50 -3.56
N THR A 392 4.55 34.53 -3.37
CA THR A 392 4.98 35.87 -2.93
C THR A 392 5.52 35.92 -1.51
N ASP A 393 5.09 34.98 -0.67
CA ASP A 393 5.45 34.91 0.77
C ASP A 393 6.66 33.99 1.02
N MET A 394 7.22 33.43 -0.04
CA MET A 394 8.38 32.54 0.06
C MET A 394 9.68 33.34 0.13
N ASP A 395 10.64 32.84 0.88
CA ASP A 395 12.00 33.37 0.91
C ASP A 395 12.78 32.90 -0.34
N LEU A 396 12.62 33.67 -1.42
CA LEU A 396 13.26 33.38 -2.70
C LEU A 396 14.60 34.10 -2.84
N PRO A 397 15.60 33.51 -3.51
CA PRO A 397 16.81 34.20 -3.90
C PRO A 397 16.52 35.51 -4.65
N PHE A 398 17.39 36.51 -4.49
CA PHE A 398 17.17 37.85 -5.05
C PHE A 398 16.78 37.84 -6.55
N ILE A 399 17.48 37.05 -7.37
CA ILE A 399 17.22 36.97 -8.81
C ILE A 399 15.81 36.40 -9.08
N GLN A 400 15.40 35.35 -8.36
CA GLN A 400 14.07 34.76 -8.52
C GLN A 400 12.97 35.70 -8.04
N ARG A 401 13.21 36.48 -6.99
CA ARG A 401 12.27 37.49 -6.49
C ARG A 401 12.07 38.62 -7.51
N VAL A 402 13.12 39.07 -8.17
CA VAL A 402 13.03 40.08 -9.24
C VAL A 402 12.26 39.52 -10.44
N ALA A 403 12.62 38.31 -10.87
CA ALA A 403 11.92 37.65 -11.98
C ALA A 403 10.41 37.44 -11.68
N LEU A 404 10.07 37.01 -10.46
CA LEU A 404 8.68 36.85 -10.03
C LEU A 404 7.91 38.17 -10.08
N LYS A 405 8.49 39.27 -9.59
CA LYS A 405 7.85 40.60 -9.66
C LYS A 405 7.56 41.05 -11.08
N GLU A 406 8.47 40.82 -12.02
CA GLU A 406 8.30 41.13 -13.42
C GLU A 406 7.18 40.27 -14.05
N VAL A 407 7.11 38.97 -13.72
CA VAL A 407 6.04 38.09 -14.21
C VAL A 407 4.68 38.55 -13.65
N LEU A 408 4.59 38.82 -12.36
CA LEU A 408 3.34 39.28 -11.72
C LEU A 408 2.85 40.60 -12.33
N LYS A 409 3.76 41.51 -12.63
CA LYS A 409 3.42 42.78 -13.32
C LYS A 409 2.85 42.56 -14.72
N LYS A 410 3.36 41.55 -15.45
CA LYS A 410 2.87 41.21 -16.80
C LYS A 410 1.47 40.62 -16.82
N ILE A 411 1.08 39.93 -15.73
CA ILE A 411 -0.25 39.32 -15.64
C ILE A 411 -1.27 40.19 -14.91
N GLU A 412 -0.86 41.37 -14.41
CA GLU A 412 -1.72 42.29 -13.67
C GLU A 412 -2.97 42.66 -14.47
N GLY A 413 -4.17 42.55 -13.90
CA GLY A 413 -5.45 42.80 -14.49
C GLY A 413 -5.96 41.69 -15.43
N THR A 414 -5.19 40.65 -15.70
CA THR A 414 -5.60 39.53 -16.55
C THR A 414 -6.44 38.48 -15.81
N ASP A 415 -7.11 37.62 -16.57
CA ASP A 415 -7.83 36.47 -16.01
C ASP A 415 -6.88 35.45 -15.38
N LEU A 416 -5.63 35.39 -15.82
CA LEU A 416 -4.60 34.55 -15.19
C LEU A 416 -4.27 35.04 -13.76
N GLU A 417 -4.17 36.33 -13.54
CA GLU A 417 -4.00 36.90 -12.20
C GLU A 417 -5.18 36.54 -11.30
N LYS A 418 -6.41 36.74 -11.79
CA LYS A 418 -7.62 36.38 -11.02
C LYS A 418 -7.64 34.92 -10.64
N PHE A 419 -7.31 34.04 -11.58
CA PHE A 419 -7.23 32.62 -11.41
C PHE A 419 -6.18 32.21 -10.35
N LEU A 420 -4.97 32.75 -10.40
CA LEU A 420 -3.92 32.46 -9.43
C LEU A 420 -4.28 32.96 -8.02
N LYS A 421 -4.99 34.08 -7.92
CA LYS A 421 -5.53 34.60 -6.64
C LYS A 421 -6.64 33.72 -6.07
N GLU A 422 -7.55 33.23 -6.91
CA GLU A 422 -8.61 32.29 -6.52
C GLU A 422 -8.06 31.03 -5.87
N TYR A 423 -6.95 30.50 -6.42
CA TYR A 423 -6.27 29.32 -5.88
C TYR A 423 -5.19 29.63 -4.83
N HIS A 424 -5.13 30.86 -4.33
CA HIS A 424 -4.14 31.30 -3.31
C HIS A 424 -2.68 31.07 -3.72
N ALA A 425 -2.39 31.01 -5.01
CA ALA A 425 -1.03 30.82 -5.49
C ALA A 425 -0.16 32.07 -5.40
N ILE A 426 -0.81 33.25 -5.51
CA ILE A 426 -0.23 34.58 -5.40
C ILE A 426 -1.04 35.47 -4.48
#